data_95b1740260488496a372b0e49274a761
#
_entry.id   95b1740260488496a372b0e49274a761
#
_cell.length_a   1.000
_cell.length_b   1.000
_cell.length_c   1.000
_cell.angle_alpha   90.00
_cell.angle_beta   90.00
_cell.angle_gamma   90.00
#
_symmetry.space_group_name_H-M   'P 1'
#
loop_
_entity.id
_entity.type
_entity.pdbx_description
1 polymer ?
#
loop_
_entity_poly.entity_id
_entity_poly.type
_entity_poly.pdbx_seq_one_letter_code
_entity_poly.pdbx_strand_id
1 'polypeptide(L)' 'MPTRKLTINYPDDLLVALGTTVEQFESEARLALAAKFYEMGRLSSGKAAQLAGVKRV' A
#
# COMPACT_ATOMS: atom_id res chain seq x y z
N MET A 1 16.20 10.88 -3.71
CA MET A 1 15.53 10.36 -4.91
C MET A 1 14.17 11.00 -5.06
N PRO A 2 13.75 11.33 -6.27
CA PRO A 2 12.40 11.88 -6.43
C PRO A 2 11.34 10.87 -6.07
N THR A 3 10.27 11.34 -5.47
CA THR A 3 9.13 10.51 -5.10
C THR A 3 8.16 10.45 -6.26
N ARG A 4 7.68 9.26 -6.57
CA ARG A 4 6.67 9.04 -7.61
C ARG A 4 5.37 8.63 -6.96
N LYS A 5 4.28 8.88 -7.68
CA LYS A 5 2.93 8.50 -7.22
C LYS A 5 2.41 7.35 -8.04
N LEU A 6 1.77 6.42 -7.37
CA LEU A 6 0.97 5.38 -8.02
C LEU A 6 -0.49 5.71 -7.75
N THR A 7 -1.28 5.87 -8.82
CA THR A 7 -2.71 6.17 -8.70
C THR A 7 -3.50 4.97 -9.20
N ILE A 8 -4.40 4.49 -8.35
CA ILE A 8 -5.28 3.36 -8.68
C ILE A 8 -6.72 3.85 -8.58
N ASN A 9 -7.46 3.72 -9.68
CA ASN A 9 -8.87 4.05 -9.69
C ASN A 9 -9.69 2.85 -9.25
N TYR A 10 -10.67 3.07 -8.38
CA TYR A 10 -11.54 2.01 -7.91
C TYR A 10 -12.93 2.55 -7.67
N PRO A 11 -13.98 1.70 -7.77
CA PRO A 11 -15.35 2.17 -7.54
C PRO A 11 -15.63 2.44 -6.06
N ASP A 12 -16.45 3.44 -5.78
CA ASP A 12 -16.79 3.82 -4.40
C ASP A 12 -17.40 2.67 -3.60
N ASP A 13 -18.18 1.81 -4.25
CA ASP A 13 -18.84 0.71 -3.58
C ASP A 13 -17.85 -0.33 -3.03
N LEU A 14 -16.62 -0.31 -3.49
CA LEU A 14 -15.58 -1.17 -2.94
C LEU A 14 -15.33 -0.87 -1.46
N LEU A 15 -15.35 0.40 -1.08
CA LEU A 15 -15.17 0.80 0.32
C LEU A 15 -16.30 0.26 1.20
N VAL A 16 -17.53 0.31 0.69
CA VAL A 16 -18.69 -0.24 1.40
C VAL A 16 -18.56 -1.75 1.55
N ALA A 17 -18.16 -2.42 0.46
CA ALA A 17 -17.99 -3.87 0.47
C ALA A 17 -16.93 -4.32 1.47
N LEU A 18 -15.87 -3.54 1.64
CA LEU A 18 -14.79 -3.85 2.57
C LEU A 18 -15.05 -3.32 3.98
N GLY A 19 -16.07 -2.46 4.14
CA GLY A 19 -16.38 -1.87 5.43
C GLY A 19 -15.27 -0.96 5.96
N THR A 20 -14.69 -0.16 5.07
CA THR A 20 -13.51 0.65 5.42
C THR A 20 -13.65 2.08 4.90
N THR A 21 -12.81 2.97 5.42
CA THR A 21 -12.72 4.35 4.95
C THR A 21 -11.65 4.46 3.87
N VAL A 22 -11.60 5.61 3.18
CA VAL A 22 -10.58 5.88 2.16
C VAL A 22 -9.18 5.76 2.75
N GLU A 23 -8.95 6.36 3.91
CA GLU A 23 -7.63 6.34 4.57
C GLU A 23 -7.23 4.93 4.96
N GLN A 24 -8.15 4.18 5.53
CA GLN A 24 -7.90 2.80 5.93
C GLN A 24 -7.62 1.92 4.73
N PHE A 25 -8.40 2.09 3.67
CA PHE A 25 -8.22 1.32 2.45
C PHE A 25 -6.87 1.61 1.81
N GLU A 26 -6.48 2.88 1.72
CA GLU A 26 -5.19 3.26 1.16
C GLU A 26 -4.03 2.70 1.96
N SER A 27 -4.14 2.74 3.28
CA SER A 27 -3.11 2.19 4.17
C SER A 27 -2.98 0.68 4.00
N GLU A 28 -4.11 -0.02 3.97
CA GLU A 28 -4.13 -1.47 3.76
C GLU A 28 -3.61 -1.85 2.38
N ALA A 29 -3.96 -1.07 1.35
CA ALA A 29 -3.50 -1.32 -0.01
C ALA A 29 -2.00 -1.18 -0.12
N ARG A 30 -1.41 -0.17 0.52
CA ARG A 30 0.05 0.00 0.55
C ARG A 30 0.73 -1.18 1.22
N LEU A 31 0.18 -1.59 2.35
CA LEU A 31 0.74 -2.72 3.10
C LEU A 31 0.64 -4.01 2.30
N ALA A 32 -0.50 -4.27 1.69
CA ALA A 32 -0.71 -5.46 0.88
C ALA A 32 0.24 -5.49 -0.32
N LEU A 33 0.41 -4.35 -0.98
CA LEU A 33 1.28 -4.22 -2.14
C LEU A 33 2.74 -4.47 -1.74
N ALA A 34 3.17 -3.87 -0.64
CA ALA A 34 4.53 -4.03 -0.12
C ALA A 34 4.80 -5.47 0.28
N ALA A 35 3.85 -6.09 0.98
CA ALA A 35 3.97 -7.47 1.43
C ALA A 35 4.07 -8.42 0.23
N LYS A 36 3.27 -8.18 -0.80
CA LYS A 36 3.28 -9.03 -1.99
C LYS A 36 4.59 -8.94 -2.74
N PHE A 37 5.11 -7.72 -2.95
CA PHE A 37 6.39 -7.55 -3.63
C PHE A 37 7.54 -8.12 -2.81
N TYR A 38 7.46 -8.03 -1.49
CA TYR A 38 8.45 -8.65 -0.62
C TYR A 38 8.39 -10.18 -0.74
N GLU A 39 7.19 -10.73 -0.69
CA GLU A 39 6.95 -12.17 -0.83
C GLU A 39 7.48 -12.71 -2.16
N MET A 40 7.29 -11.94 -3.24
CA MET A 40 7.76 -12.31 -4.57
C MET A 40 9.29 -12.14 -4.74
N GLY A 41 9.96 -11.62 -3.73
CA GLY A 41 11.40 -11.38 -3.78
C GLY A 41 11.79 -10.18 -4.64
N ARG A 42 10.84 -9.30 -4.94
CA ARG A 42 11.09 -8.13 -5.80
C ARG A 42 11.54 -6.90 -5.02
N LEU A 43 11.24 -6.85 -3.72
CA LEU A 43 11.65 -5.78 -2.85
C LEU A 43 12.34 -6.35 -1.61
N SER A 44 13.38 -5.65 -1.15
CA SER A 44 13.98 -5.94 0.14
C SER A 44 13.04 -5.53 1.27
N SER A 45 13.28 -6.02 2.48
CA SER A 45 12.46 -5.65 3.64
C SER A 45 12.44 -4.13 3.87
N GLY A 46 13.58 -3.46 3.68
CA GLY A 46 13.67 -2.01 3.83
C GLY A 46 12.86 -1.27 2.79
N LYS A 47 12.92 -1.70 1.53
CA LYS A 47 12.14 -1.08 0.45
C LYS A 47 10.66 -1.35 0.60
N ALA A 48 10.29 -2.55 1.03
CA ALA A 48 8.90 -2.90 1.29
C ALA A 48 8.32 -2.02 2.41
N ALA A 49 9.09 -1.79 3.48
CA ALA A 49 8.67 -0.91 4.57
C ALA A 49 8.47 0.53 4.10
N GLN A 50 9.33 1.03 3.21
CA GLN A 50 9.18 2.35 2.62
C GLN A 50 7.89 2.45 1.80
N LEU A 51 7.60 1.43 1.00
CA LEU A 51 6.38 1.40 0.20
C LEU A 51 5.13 1.35 1.06
N ALA A 52 5.17 0.58 2.14
CA ALA A 52 4.06 0.47 3.08
C ALA A 52 3.83 1.77 3.87
N GLY A 53 4.79 2.69 3.84
CA GLY A 53 4.68 3.94 4.60
C GLY A 53 4.93 3.76 6.08
N VAL A 54 5.62 2.70 6.47
CA VAL A 54 5.95 2.47 7.87
C VAL A 54 7.04 3.46 8.29
N LYS A 55 6.72 4.26 9.30
CA LYS A 55 7.69 5.21 9.83
C LYS A 55 8.68 4.47 10.73
N ARG A 56 9.95 4.67 10.45
CA ARG A 56 10.98 4.21 11.36
C ARG A 56 11.12 5.22 12.48
N VAL A 57 11.03 4.74 13.68
CA VAL A 57 11.23 5.57 14.87
C VAL A 57 12.68 5.45 15.29
#